data_01838878b1bbcf21c7bc66e05b86bae2
#
_entry.id   01838878b1bbcf21c7bc66e05b86bae2
#
_cell.length_a   1.000
_cell.length_b   1.000
_cell.length_c   1.000
_cell.angle_alpha   90.00
_cell.angle_beta   90.00
_cell.angle_gamma   90.00
#
_symmetry.space_group_name_H-M   'P 1'
#
loop_
_entity.id
_entity.type
_entity.pdbx_description
1 polymer ?
#
loop_
_entity_poly.entity_id
_entity_poly.type
_entity_poly.pdbx_seq_one_letter_code
_entity_poly.pdbx_strand_id
1 'polypeptide(L)'
;SPVYADSSLKTVVLHSFQEILVGGTTITALGSQELSIRELTDYPLICLGRETMTFRFYKDLFMSHGVELEPDTEAATTDQILPLVKCELGLAFLPETMAQESIDKKEIVKISLKDNIPKRNICLVYDSRHPVSSAARKLRKTIGEINYGEN
;
A
#
# COMPACT_ATOMS: atom_id res chain seq x y z
N SER A 1 -7.03 -0.53 18.11
CA SER A 1 -7.94 0.10 19.09
C SER A 1 -9.24 0.41 18.39
N PRO A 2 -10.38 0.08 18.98
CA PRO A 2 -11.63 0.51 18.41
C PRO A 2 -11.65 2.03 18.45
N VAL A 3 -11.60 2.65 17.27
CA VAL A 3 -12.11 3.99 17.14
C VAL A 3 -13.54 3.89 17.65
N TYR A 4 -13.86 4.55 18.74
CA TYR A 4 -15.23 4.67 19.17
C TYR A 4 -16.02 5.19 17.98
N ALA A 5 -16.77 4.30 17.37
CA ALA A 5 -17.65 4.66 16.27
C ALA A 5 -18.73 5.56 16.86
N ASP A 6 -18.47 6.86 16.85
CA ASP A 6 -19.56 7.81 16.98
C ASP A 6 -20.53 7.45 15.87
N SER A 7 -21.74 7.05 16.23
CA SER A 7 -22.78 6.59 15.29
C SER A 7 -23.12 7.62 14.20
N SER A 8 -22.65 8.86 14.36
CA SER A 8 -22.78 9.94 13.39
C SER A 8 -21.73 9.92 12.26
N LEU A 9 -20.61 9.21 12.46
CA LEU A 9 -19.59 9.07 11.44
C LEU A 9 -20.00 8.03 10.39
N LYS A 10 -19.95 8.43 9.13
CA LYS A 10 -20.21 7.57 7.98
C LYS A 10 -18.95 7.42 7.16
N THR A 11 -18.76 6.22 6.62
CA THR A 11 -17.62 5.90 5.78
C THR A 11 -18.12 5.46 4.41
N VAL A 12 -17.54 6.04 3.37
CA VAL A 12 -17.79 5.65 1.97
C VAL A 12 -16.46 5.24 1.36
N VAL A 13 -16.40 4.04 0.81
CA VAL A 13 -15.24 3.58 0.04
C VAL A 13 -15.26 4.29 -1.32
N LEU A 14 -14.22 5.05 -1.60
CA LEU A 14 -14.07 5.79 -2.86
C LEU A 14 -13.34 4.97 -3.91
N HIS A 15 -12.31 4.25 -3.50
CA HIS A 15 -11.44 3.49 -4.39
C HIS A 15 -10.77 2.34 -3.63
N SER A 16 -10.66 1.19 -4.29
CA SER A 16 -9.87 0.05 -3.81
C SER A 16 -8.64 -0.12 -4.68
N PHE A 17 -7.50 -0.41 -4.10
CA PHE A 17 -6.27 -0.61 -4.83
C PHE A 17 -5.48 -1.80 -4.29
N GLN A 18 -4.69 -2.40 -5.17
CA GLN A 18 -3.80 -3.50 -4.85
C GLN A 18 -2.38 -2.97 -4.69
N GLU A 19 -1.72 -3.35 -3.61
CA GLU A 19 -0.28 -3.18 -3.45
C GLU A 19 0.45 -4.45 -3.85
N ILE A 20 1.64 -4.27 -4.40
CA ILE A 20 2.53 -5.34 -4.84
C ILE A 20 3.88 -5.19 -4.16
N LEU A 21 4.60 -6.30 -4.04
CA LEU A 21 5.97 -6.30 -3.57
C LEU A 21 6.90 -6.04 -4.75
N VAL A 22 7.83 -5.12 -4.58
CA VAL A 22 8.83 -4.77 -5.59
C VAL A 22 10.23 -4.75 -5.00
N GLY A 23 11.20 -4.95 -5.85
CA GLY A 23 12.61 -4.87 -5.51
C GLY A 23 13.43 -4.35 -6.68
N GLY A 24 14.69 -4.02 -6.45
CA GLY A 24 15.62 -3.62 -7.49
C GLY A 24 16.01 -4.78 -8.41
N THR A 25 16.67 -4.48 -9.50
CA THR A 25 16.97 -5.45 -10.56
C THR A 25 18.00 -6.52 -10.16
N THR A 26 18.85 -6.26 -9.15
CA THR A 26 19.82 -7.26 -8.64
C THR A 26 19.13 -8.41 -7.91
N ILE A 27 17.93 -8.20 -7.39
CA ILE A 27 17.11 -9.20 -6.73
C ILE A 27 16.44 -10.16 -7.75
N THR A 28 16.51 -9.86 -9.05
CA THR A 28 15.95 -10.73 -10.10
C THR A 28 16.57 -12.14 -10.14
N ALA A 29 17.77 -12.32 -9.60
CA ALA A 29 18.33 -13.66 -9.41
C ALA A 29 17.48 -14.55 -8.47
N LEU A 30 16.64 -13.93 -7.65
CA LEU A 30 15.64 -14.58 -6.79
C LEU A 30 14.24 -14.64 -7.46
N GLY A 31 14.08 -14.00 -8.61
CA GLY A 31 12.79 -13.71 -9.25
C GLY A 31 12.08 -14.89 -9.92
N SER A 32 12.61 -16.12 -9.83
CA SER A 32 11.89 -17.33 -10.23
C SER A 32 11.20 -18.02 -9.05
N GLN A 33 11.34 -17.51 -7.82
CA GLN A 33 10.77 -18.09 -6.61
C GLN A 33 9.72 -17.16 -6.02
N GLU A 34 8.59 -17.73 -5.66
CA GLU A 34 7.62 -17.03 -4.82
C GLU A 34 8.15 -16.97 -3.39
N LEU A 35 8.10 -15.79 -2.78
CA LEU A 35 8.44 -15.59 -1.38
C LEU A 35 7.20 -15.63 -0.50
N SER A 36 7.35 -16.12 0.73
CA SER A 36 6.35 -15.96 1.77
C SER A 36 6.62 -14.66 2.56
N ILE A 37 5.61 -14.13 3.23
CA ILE A 37 5.78 -12.99 4.14
C ILE A 37 6.82 -13.31 5.21
N ARG A 38 6.88 -14.54 5.70
CA ARG A 38 7.88 -14.95 6.68
C ARG A 38 9.30 -14.84 6.14
N GLU A 39 9.52 -15.19 4.88
CA GLU A 39 10.83 -15.11 4.22
C GLU A 39 11.27 -13.65 3.99
N LEU A 40 10.34 -12.70 3.96
CA LEU A 40 10.68 -11.28 3.79
C LEU A 40 11.51 -10.72 4.94
N THR A 41 11.48 -11.33 6.12
CA THR A 41 12.33 -10.93 7.24
C THR A 41 13.82 -11.14 6.99
N ASP A 42 14.19 -11.94 6.00
CA ASP A 42 15.58 -12.17 5.57
C ASP A 42 16.11 -11.11 4.59
N TYR A 43 15.26 -10.17 4.18
CA TYR A 43 15.61 -9.11 3.23
C TYR A 43 15.50 -7.74 3.87
N PRO A 44 16.31 -6.77 3.42
CA PRO A 44 16.10 -5.39 3.83
C PRO A 44 14.75 -4.89 3.32
N LEU A 45 14.00 -4.23 4.19
CA LEU A 45 12.66 -3.72 3.91
C LEU A 45 12.62 -2.20 4.03
N ILE A 46 11.93 -1.57 3.10
CA ILE A 46 11.67 -0.13 3.07
C ILE A 46 10.20 0.07 3.41
N CYS A 47 9.92 0.85 4.44
CA CYS A 47 8.56 1.14 4.90
C CYS A 47 8.35 2.65 5.09
N LEU A 48 7.10 3.05 5.18
CA LEU A 48 6.72 4.35 5.72
C LEU A 48 6.91 4.38 7.24
N GLY A 49 6.86 5.56 7.85
CA GLY A 49 7.00 5.73 9.29
C GLY A 49 5.97 4.95 10.11
N ARG A 50 6.36 4.58 11.32
CA ARG A 50 5.58 3.74 12.24
C ARG A 50 4.24 4.35 12.64
N GLU A 51 4.11 5.67 12.55
CA GLU A 51 2.88 6.43 12.84
C GLU A 51 1.84 6.37 11.71
N THR A 52 2.20 5.87 10.54
CA THR A 52 1.32 5.84 9.38
C THR A 52 0.34 4.66 9.43
N MET A 53 -0.82 4.86 8.81
CA MET A 53 -1.82 3.80 8.62
C MET A 53 -1.26 2.66 7.74
N THR A 54 -0.45 3.01 6.75
CA THR A 54 0.20 2.04 5.86
C THR A 54 1.15 1.13 6.63
N PHE A 55 1.98 1.69 7.51
CA PHE A 55 2.86 0.87 8.34
C PHE A 55 2.07 -0.06 9.24
N ARG A 56 0.99 0.41 9.88
CA ARG A 56 0.13 -0.42 10.73
C ARG A 56 -0.50 -1.58 9.96
N PHE A 57 -0.93 -1.31 8.74
CA PHE A 57 -1.49 -2.35 7.88
C PHE A 57 -0.49 -3.49 7.65
N TYR A 58 0.74 -3.17 7.29
CA TYR A 58 1.78 -4.18 7.06
C TYR A 58 2.28 -4.82 8.35
N LYS A 59 2.36 -4.07 9.43
CA LYS A 59 2.67 -4.63 10.75
C LYS A 59 1.67 -5.72 11.13
N ASP A 60 0.39 -5.45 10.99
CA ASP A 60 -0.66 -6.41 11.31
C ASP A 60 -0.63 -7.62 10.36
N LEU A 61 -0.37 -7.39 9.08
CA LEU A 61 -0.23 -8.45 8.08
C LEU A 61 0.94 -9.39 8.44
N PHE A 62 2.10 -8.86 8.77
CA PHE A 62 3.26 -9.65 9.18
C PHE A 62 2.98 -10.42 10.47
N MET A 63 2.37 -9.78 11.46
CA MET A 63 2.00 -10.43 12.71
C MET A 63 0.99 -11.57 12.50
N SER A 64 0.06 -11.44 11.57
CA SER A 64 -0.87 -12.51 11.23
C SER A 64 -0.18 -13.76 10.64
N HIS A 65 1.03 -13.59 10.12
CA HIS A 65 1.90 -14.65 9.63
C HIS A 65 2.98 -15.07 10.63
N GLY A 66 2.88 -14.61 11.88
CA GLY A 66 3.76 -15.00 12.96
C GLY A 66 5.15 -14.37 12.94
N VAL A 67 5.34 -13.28 12.21
CA VAL A 67 6.61 -12.53 12.15
C VAL A 67 6.42 -11.06 12.44
N GLU A 68 7.46 -10.41 12.88
CA GLU A 68 7.48 -8.98 13.16
C GLU A 68 8.05 -8.20 11.97
N LEU A 69 7.39 -7.09 11.63
CA LEU A 69 7.89 -6.17 10.61
C LEU A 69 8.94 -5.25 11.22
N GLU A 70 10.18 -5.40 10.78
CA GLU A 70 11.30 -4.55 11.18
C GLU A 70 11.90 -3.90 9.93
N PRO A 71 11.55 -2.63 9.62
CA PRO A 71 12.11 -1.95 8.47
C PRO A 71 13.57 -1.57 8.68
N ASP A 72 14.37 -1.70 7.62
CA ASP A 72 15.76 -1.26 7.58
C ASP A 72 15.86 0.20 7.15
N THR A 73 14.92 0.65 6.33
CA THR A 73 14.85 2.02 5.83
C THR A 73 13.44 2.56 5.99
N GLU A 74 13.34 3.77 6.49
CA GLU A 74 12.08 4.50 6.63
C GLU A 74 12.03 5.64 5.63
N ALA A 75 10.96 5.69 4.83
CA ALA A 75 10.67 6.80 3.92
C ALA A 75 9.62 7.71 4.54
N ALA A 76 9.75 9.02 4.36
CA ALA A 76 8.79 9.99 4.88
C ALA A 76 7.47 9.98 4.10
N THR A 77 7.52 9.71 2.79
CA THR A 77 6.37 9.70 1.88
C THR A 77 6.42 8.53 0.92
N THR A 78 5.27 8.14 0.37
CA THR A 78 5.15 7.01 -0.54
C THR A 78 5.95 7.21 -1.83
N ASP A 79 6.00 8.42 -2.35
CA ASP A 79 6.76 8.77 -3.57
C ASP A 79 8.28 8.64 -3.41
N GLN A 80 8.79 8.65 -2.18
CA GLN A 80 10.21 8.41 -1.89
C GLN A 80 10.58 6.92 -1.95
N ILE A 81 9.63 6.02 -1.80
CA ILE A 81 9.90 4.58 -1.74
C ILE A 81 10.45 4.07 -3.08
N LEU A 82 9.84 4.46 -4.19
CA LEU A 82 10.24 3.98 -5.53
C LEU A 82 11.70 4.31 -5.86
N PRO A 83 12.21 5.55 -5.66
CA PRO A 83 13.62 5.84 -5.83
C PRO A 83 14.54 5.00 -4.94
N LEU A 84 14.15 4.72 -3.70
CA LEU A 84 14.93 3.89 -2.78
C LEU A 84 15.00 2.44 -3.25
N VAL A 85 13.92 1.90 -3.79
CA VAL A 85 13.92 0.56 -4.41
C VAL A 85 14.84 0.51 -5.63
N LYS A 86 14.79 1.52 -6.49
CA LYS A 86 15.70 1.64 -7.64
C LYS A 86 17.17 1.70 -7.24
N CYS A 87 17.46 2.27 -6.08
CA CYS A 87 18.80 2.33 -5.49
C CYS A 87 19.21 1.03 -4.76
N GLU A 88 18.42 -0.03 -4.85
CA GLU A 88 18.72 -1.34 -4.25
C GLU A 88 18.77 -1.33 -2.70
N LEU A 89 18.06 -0.42 -2.05
CA LEU A 89 18.09 -0.32 -0.58
C LEU A 89 17.18 -1.35 0.10
N GLY A 90 16.30 -2.01 -0.63
CA GLY A 90 15.47 -3.07 -0.09
C GLY A 90 14.22 -3.33 -0.90
N LEU A 91 13.39 -4.21 -0.37
CA LEU A 91 12.08 -4.53 -0.88
C LEU A 91 11.04 -3.58 -0.30
N ALA A 92 9.99 -3.30 -1.05
CA ALA A 92 8.91 -2.45 -0.60
C ALA A 92 7.56 -2.87 -1.19
N PHE A 93 6.49 -2.53 -0.49
CA PHE A 93 5.14 -2.61 -1.02
C PHE A 93 4.74 -1.25 -1.59
N LEU A 94 4.21 -1.26 -2.80
CA LEU A 94 3.74 -0.08 -3.50
C LEU A 94 2.41 -0.37 -4.21
N PRO A 95 1.53 0.65 -4.34
CA PRO A 95 0.40 0.52 -5.24
C PRO A 95 0.87 0.12 -6.64
N GLU A 96 0.20 -0.87 -7.23
CA GLU A 96 0.58 -1.40 -8.54
C GLU A 96 0.63 -0.32 -9.61
N THR A 97 -0.30 0.63 -9.55
CA THR A 97 -0.35 1.77 -10.47
C THR A 97 0.88 2.67 -10.40
N MET A 98 1.48 2.82 -9.22
CA MET A 98 2.71 3.60 -9.05
C MET A 98 3.95 2.87 -9.57
N ALA A 99 3.96 1.55 -9.47
CA ALA A 99 5.14 0.73 -9.80
C ALA A 99 5.17 0.31 -11.27
N GLN A 100 4.04 0.27 -11.96
CA GLN A 100 3.88 -0.36 -13.26
C GLN A 100 4.80 0.22 -14.32
N GLU A 101 4.93 1.53 -14.42
CA GLU A 101 5.82 2.17 -15.39
C GLU A 101 7.28 1.75 -15.20
N SER A 102 7.75 1.72 -13.96
CA SER A 102 9.12 1.32 -13.64
C SER A 102 9.36 -0.17 -13.85
N ILE A 103 8.34 -1.01 -13.66
CA ILE A 103 8.39 -2.43 -13.99
C ILE A 103 8.50 -2.62 -15.50
N ASP A 104 7.68 -1.92 -16.27
CA ASP A 104 7.68 -2.00 -17.74
C ASP A 104 9.03 -1.54 -18.34
N LYS A 105 9.64 -0.53 -17.74
CA LYS A 105 10.98 -0.04 -18.09
C LYS A 105 12.11 -0.92 -17.56
N LYS A 106 11.81 -1.98 -16.84
CA LYS A 106 12.80 -2.88 -16.22
C LYS A 106 13.75 -2.21 -15.23
N GLU A 107 13.30 -1.15 -14.58
CA GLU A 107 14.04 -0.45 -13.54
C GLU A 107 13.88 -1.10 -12.17
N ILE A 108 12.78 -1.78 -11.96
CA ILE A 108 12.45 -2.59 -10.78
C ILE A 108 11.76 -3.88 -11.21
N VAL A 109 11.62 -4.81 -10.28
CA VAL A 109 10.93 -6.09 -10.52
C VAL A 109 9.80 -6.29 -9.54
N LYS A 110 8.70 -6.85 -10.02
CA LYS A 110 7.61 -7.36 -9.19
C LYS A 110 8.03 -8.71 -8.61
N ILE A 111 7.88 -8.87 -7.32
CA ILE A 111 8.19 -10.11 -6.62
C ILE A 111 6.87 -10.81 -6.27
N SER A 112 6.75 -12.06 -6.69
CA SER A 112 5.57 -12.86 -6.38
C SER A 112 5.56 -13.33 -4.93
N LEU A 113 4.41 -13.20 -4.27
CA LEU A 113 4.19 -13.70 -2.92
C LEU A 113 3.27 -14.90 -2.92
N LYS A 114 3.57 -15.88 -2.05
CA LYS A 114 2.69 -17.01 -1.76
C LYS A 114 1.44 -16.57 -0.99
N ASP A 115 1.59 -15.56 -0.15
CA ASP A 115 0.55 -15.04 0.71
C ASP A 115 -0.27 -13.98 -0.01
N ASN A 116 -1.56 -13.94 0.29
CA ASN A 116 -2.44 -12.93 -0.26
C ASN A 116 -2.32 -11.61 0.52
N ILE A 117 -2.15 -10.50 -0.20
CA ILE A 117 -2.19 -9.16 0.37
C ILE A 117 -3.61 -8.63 0.19
N PRO A 118 -4.31 -8.30 1.27
CA PRO A 118 -5.64 -7.71 1.16
C PRO A 118 -5.60 -6.39 0.38
N LYS A 119 -6.63 -6.15 -0.42
CA LYS A 119 -6.81 -4.83 -1.06
C LYS A 119 -6.98 -3.76 0.00
N ARG A 120 -6.46 -2.57 -0.29
CA ARG A 120 -6.62 -1.40 0.55
C ARG A 120 -7.63 -0.45 -0.07
N ASN A 121 -8.26 0.36 0.78
CA ASN A 121 -9.31 1.26 0.37
C ASN A 121 -8.95 2.71 0.71
N ILE A 122 -9.26 3.60 -0.20
CA ILE A 122 -9.36 5.02 0.08
C ILE A 122 -10.81 5.29 0.45
N CYS A 123 -11.01 5.85 1.63
CA CYS A 123 -12.34 6.09 2.18
C CYS A 123 -12.56 7.58 2.46
N LEU A 124 -13.77 8.03 2.23
CA LEU A 124 -14.26 9.30 2.73
C LEU A 124 -14.98 9.03 4.06
N VAL A 125 -14.53 9.70 5.12
CA VAL A 125 -15.19 9.70 6.42
C VAL A 125 -15.81 11.07 6.65
N TYR A 126 -17.09 11.11 6.97
CA TYR A 126 -17.82 12.36 7.20
C TYR A 126 -18.81 12.21 8.35
N ASP A 127 -19.10 13.33 8.99
CA ASP A 127 -20.14 13.39 10.03
C ASP A 127 -21.50 13.61 9.39
N SER A 128 -22.41 12.64 9.54
CA SER A 128 -23.75 12.71 8.95
C SER A 128 -24.64 13.79 9.57
N ARG A 129 -24.26 14.34 10.74
CA ARG A 129 -24.98 15.45 11.41
C ARG A 129 -24.71 16.80 10.76
N HIS A 130 -23.65 16.91 9.96
CA HIS A 130 -23.26 18.15 9.29
C HIS A 130 -23.49 18.02 7.80
N PRO A 131 -24.05 19.07 7.14
CA PRO A 131 -24.21 19.06 5.70
C PRO A 131 -22.87 18.88 5.01
N VAL A 132 -22.78 17.92 4.10
CA VAL A 132 -21.61 17.77 3.25
C VAL A 132 -21.52 19.00 2.34
N SER A 133 -20.36 19.68 2.30
CA SER A 133 -20.16 20.83 1.43
C SER A 133 -20.37 20.44 -0.05
N SER A 134 -20.76 21.43 -0.87
CA SER A 134 -20.92 21.23 -2.32
C SER A 134 -19.64 20.70 -2.97
N ALA A 135 -18.48 21.21 -2.51
CA ALA A 135 -17.17 20.76 -2.99
C ALA A 135 -16.91 19.27 -2.65
N ALA A 136 -17.23 18.85 -1.44
CA ALA A 136 -17.07 17.45 -1.02
C ALA A 136 -18.02 16.51 -1.78
N ARG A 137 -19.26 16.93 -2.04
CA ARG A 137 -20.21 16.15 -2.87
C ARG A 137 -19.71 16.02 -4.30
N LYS A 138 -19.20 17.09 -4.88
CA LYS A 138 -18.64 17.09 -6.23
C LYS A 138 -17.42 16.19 -6.34
N LEU A 139 -16.51 16.24 -5.36
CA LEU A 139 -15.34 15.37 -5.31
C LEU A 139 -15.74 13.90 -5.23
N ARG A 140 -16.69 13.56 -4.37
CA ARG A 140 -17.19 12.18 -4.24
C ARG A 140 -17.80 11.66 -5.54
N LYS A 141 -18.59 12.48 -6.24
CA LYS A 141 -19.17 12.14 -7.53
C LYS A 141 -18.09 11.93 -8.59
N THR A 142 -17.11 12.83 -8.68
CA THR A 142 -16.00 12.76 -9.63
C THR A 142 -15.17 11.48 -9.43
N ILE A 143 -14.83 11.12 -8.19
CA ILE A 143 -14.11 9.89 -7.88
C ILE A 143 -14.94 8.65 -8.26
N GLY A 144 -16.24 8.66 -7.99
CA GLY A 144 -17.15 7.60 -8.40
C GLY A 144 -17.22 7.41 -9.93
N GLU A 145 -17.21 8.50 -10.69
CA GLU A 145 -17.19 8.47 -12.15
C GLU A 145 -15.87 7.91 -12.72
N ILE A 146 -14.73 8.23 -12.10
CA ILE A 146 -13.42 7.69 -12.49
C ILE A 146 -13.39 6.16 -12.31
N ASN A 147 -13.95 5.64 -11.22
CA ASN A 147 -13.97 4.20 -10.95
C ASN A 147 -14.88 3.43 -11.92
N TYR A 148 -15.89 4.04 -12.51
CA TYR A 148 -16.76 3.43 -13.52
C TYR A 148 -16.17 3.44 -14.93
N GLY A 149 -15.14 4.23 -15.18
CA GLY A 149 -14.47 4.36 -16.49
C GLY A 149 -13.35 3.35 -16.73
N GLU A 150 -12.95 2.56 -15.75
CA GLU A 150 -11.85 1.58 -15.82
C GLU A 150 -12.32 0.12 -15.99
N ASN A 151 -13.52 -0.10 -16.53
CA ASN A 151 -14.01 -1.43 -16.90
C ASN A 151 -13.74 -1.74 -18.38
#